data_fdc152defba577c83a1ffbcbcc82ae8c
#
_entry.id   fdc152defba577c83a1ffbcbcc82ae8c
#
_cell.length_a   1.000
_cell.length_b   1.000
_cell.length_c   1.000
_cell.angle_alpha   90.00
_cell.angle_beta   90.00
_cell.angle_gamma   90.00
#
_symmetry.space_group_name_H-M   'P 1'
#
loop_
_entity.id
_entity.type
_entity.pdbx_description
1 polymer ?
#
loop_
_entity_poly.entity_id
_entity_poly.type
_entity_poly.pdbx_seq_one_letter_code
_entity_poly.pdbx_strand_id
1 'polypeptide(L)'
;MTSTPTADAPAPAPEPLPPSARISELDAVRGVAILGILPVNILAFKASMYVPALGLPLASGLDHAARWVTFLLFQQKFYTLFAFLFGLGLAIQGERAEARGHDPGRLWRRRLTALAGIGAVHAFGVWWGDILLTYA
;
A
#
# COMPACT_ATOMS: atom_id res chain seq x y z
N MET A 1 43.18 -26.47 -22.83
CA MET A 1 41.90 -25.89 -23.24
C MET A 1 41.21 -25.42 -21.96
N THR A 2 41.42 -24.19 -21.58
CA THR A 2 40.85 -23.56 -20.40
C THR A 2 39.51 -22.93 -20.81
N SER A 3 38.42 -23.52 -20.37
CA SER A 3 37.08 -22.95 -20.55
C SER A 3 36.94 -21.71 -19.68
N THR A 4 36.84 -20.57 -20.33
CA THR A 4 36.47 -19.28 -19.73
C THR A 4 35.09 -19.39 -19.06
N PRO A 5 34.92 -18.96 -17.80
CA PRO A 5 33.60 -18.92 -17.22
C PRO A 5 32.75 -17.86 -17.91
N THR A 6 31.64 -18.24 -18.44
CA THR A 6 30.66 -17.33 -19.05
C THR A 6 30.10 -16.45 -17.93
N ALA A 7 30.61 -15.23 -17.85
CA ALA A 7 30.07 -14.20 -16.97
C ALA A 7 28.68 -13.77 -17.46
N ASP A 8 27.79 -13.59 -16.52
CA ASP A 8 26.60 -12.73 -16.61
C ASP A 8 25.33 -13.32 -17.26
N ALA A 9 24.86 -14.45 -16.74
CA ALA A 9 23.44 -14.71 -16.80
C ALA A 9 22.75 -13.85 -15.73
N PRO A 10 21.76 -13.01 -16.08
CA PRO A 10 21.01 -12.23 -15.09
C PRO A 10 20.38 -13.19 -14.07
N ALA A 11 20.55 -12.89 -12.78
CA ALA A 11 19.95 -13.69 -11.72
C ALA A 11 18.45 -13.88 -12.00
N PRO A 12 17.92 -15.10 -11.87
CA PRO A 12 16.51 -15.37 -12.15
C PRO A 12 15.62 -14.45 -11.31
N ALA A 13 14.54 -13.96 -11.91
CA ALA A 13 13.59 -13.11 -11.21
C ALA A 13 13.07 -13.85 -9.96
N PRO A 14 12.87 -13.16 -8.84
CA PRO A 14 12.37 -13.79 -7.62
C PRO A 14 11.00 -14.44 -7.89
N GLU A 15 10.93 -15.75 -7.74
CA GLU A 15 9.68 -16.49 -7.89
C GLU A 15 8.68 -16.13 -6.79
N PRO A 16 7.36 -16.11 -7.09
CA PRO A 16 6.33 -15.96 -6.09
C PRO A 16 6.47 -17.02 -4.99
N LEU A 17 6.25 -16.62 -3.74
CA LEU A 17 6.31 -17.55 -2.62
C LEU A 17 5.23 -18.62 -2.76
N PRO A 18 5.58 -19.92 -2.49
CA PRO A 18 4.57 -20.96 -2.43
C PRO A 18 3.58 -20.68 -1.30
N PRO A 19 2.32 -21.15 -1.41
CA PRO A 19 1.28 -20.91 -0.41
C PRO A 19 1.69 -21.27 1.02
N SER A 20 2.48 -22.33 1.19
CA SER A 20 3.00 -22.81 2.48
C SER A 20 4.01 -21.86 3.15
N ALA A 21 4.64 -20.96 2.40
CA ALA A 21 5.58 -19.98 2.92
C ALA A 21 4.93 -18.61 3.16
N ARG A 22 3.62 -18.45 2.92
CA ARG A 22 2.87 -17.24 3.19
C ARG A 22 2.40 -17.21 4.65
N ILE A 23 2.46 -16.05 5.25
CA ILE A 23 1.89 -15.81 6.58
C ILE A 23 0.43 -15.40 6.37
N SER A 24 -0.48 -16.38 6.43
CA SER A 24 -1.91 -16.20 6.14
C SER A 24 -2.57 -15.15 7.04
N GLU A 25 -2.11 -15.05 8.28
CA GLU A 25 -2.58 -14.07 9.25
C GLU A 25 -2.29 -12.63 8.81
N LEU A 26 -1.09 -12.39 8.25
CA LEU A 26 -0.73 -11.06 7.72
C LEU A 26 -1.58 -10.70 6.50
N ASP A 27 -1.85 -11.66 5.64
CA ASP A 27 -2.68 -11.43 4.46
C ASP A 27 -4.14 -11.17 4.86
N ALA A 28 -4.66 -11.87 5.87
CA ALA A 28 -5.98 -11.62 6.43
C ALA A 28 -6.09 -10.21 7.05
N VAL A 29 -5.11 -9.79 7.86
CA VAL A 29 -5.08 -8.46 8.48
C VAL A 29 -4.95 -7.36 7.42
N ARG A 30 -4.19 -7.58 6.34
CA ARG A 30 -4.14 -6.67 5.20
C ARG A 30 -5.50 -6.54 4.51
N GLY A 31 -6.21 -7.65 4.31
CA GLY A 31 -7.56 -7.65 3.77
C GLY A 31 -8.52 -6.80 4.62
N VAL A 32 -8.49 -6.98 5.93
CA VAL A 32 -9.28 -6.17 6.88
C VAL A 32 -8.89 -4.69 6.82
N ALA A 33 -7.59 -4.39 6.72
CA ALA A 33 -7.12 -3.01 6.61
C ALA A 33 -7.64 -2.32 5.33
N ILE A 34 -7.60 -3.02 4.20
CA ILE A 34 -8.14 -2.51 2.91
C ILE A 34 -9.65 -2.27 3.01
N LEU A 35 -10.40 -3.23 3.58
CA LEU A 35 -11.84 -3.07 3.78
C LEU A 35 -12.16 -1.92 4.74
N GLY A 36 -11.32 -1.71 5.77
CA GLY A 36 -11.48 -0.60 6.72
C GLY A 36 -11.19 0.78 6.12
N ILE A 37 -10.35 0.85 5.09
CA ILE A 37 -10.09 2.10 4.35
C ILE A 37 -11.24 2.44 3.39
N LEU A 38 -11.99 1.44 2.91
CA LEU A 38 -13.05 1.64 1.93
C LEU A 38 -14.13 2.67 2.35
N PRO A 39 -14.69 2.65 3.59
CA PRO A 39 -15.66 3.66 4.02
C PRO A 39 -15.11 5.10 3.95
N VAL A 40 -13.82 5.28 4.26
CA VAL A 40 -13.16 6.58 4.18
C VAL A 40 -13.07 7.06 2.74
N ASN A 41 -12.65 6.18 1.83
CA ASN A 41 -12.54 6.48 0.42
C ASN A 41 -13.91 6.76 -0.22
N ILE A 42 -14.96 6.01 0.12
CA ILE A 42 -16.32 6.25 -0.37
C ILE A 42 -16.81 7.64 0.04
N LEU A 43 -16.56 8.05 1.28
CA LEU A 43 -16.92 9.39 1.73
C LEU A 43 -16.10 10.47 1.01
N ALA A 44 -14.83 10.22 0.76
CA ALA A 44 -13.98 11.15 0.01
C ALA A 44 -14.39 11.28 -1.47
N PHE A 45 -14.87 10.21 -2.09
CA PHE A 45 -15.40 10.24 -3.46
C PHE A 45 -16.74 10.99 -3.54
N LYS A 46 -17.62 10.80 -2.55
CA LYS A 46 -18.97 11.37 -2.57
C LYS A 46 -19.00 12.84 -2.11
N ALA A 47 -18.20 13.18 -1.14
CA ALA A 47 -18.03 14.55 -0.66
C ALA A 47 -16.64 15.01 -1.07
N SER A 48 -16.56 15.88 -2.09
CA SER A 48 -15.32 16.61 -2.33
C SER A 48 -14.76 17.10 -1.01
N MET A 49 -13.47 16.96 -0.76
CA MET A 49 -12.81 17.52 0.43
C MET A 49 -13.07 19.04 0.57
N TYR A 50 -13.50 19.65 -0.50
CA TYR A 50 -13.86 21.07 -0.57
C TYR A 50 -15.31 21.38 -0.17
N VAL A 51 -16.18 20.36 0.02
CA VAL A 51 -17.57 20.61 0.44
C VAL A 51 -17.68 21.43 1.73
N PRO A 52 -16.86 21.20 2.77
CA PRO A 52 -16.83 22.08 3.93
C PRO A 52 -16.30 23.49 3.62
N ALA A 53 -15.30 23.59 2.73
CA ALA A 53 -14.72 24.88 2.32
C ALA A 53 -15.68 25.69 1.44
N LEU A 54 -16.59 25.03 0.74
CA LEU A 54 -17.64 25.67 -0.07
C LEU A 54 -18.88 26.06 0.75
N GLY A 55 -18.88 25.79 2.07
CA GLY A 55 -20.00 26.13 2.96
C GLY A 55 -21.31 25.41 2.63
N LEU A 56 -21.27 24.31 1.88
CA LEU A 56 -22.46 23.54 1.55
C LEU A 56 -22.99 22.84 2.80
N PRO A 57 -24.30 22.98 3.12
CA PRO A 57 -24.88 22.36 4.30
C PRO A 57 -24.79 20.84 4.20
N LEU A 58 -24.35 20.20 5.28
CA LEU A 58 -24.49 18.75 5.43
C LEU A 58 -25.98 18.45 5.54
N ALA A 59 -26.43 17.43 4.77
CA ALA A 59 -27.86 17.22 4.52
C ALA A 59 -28.68 16.82 5.76
N SER A 60 -28.04 16.21 6.78
CA SER A 60 -28.74 15.78 8.00
C SER A 60 -27.81 15.58 9.21
N GLY A 61 -28.37 15.47 10.40
CA GLY A 61 -27.62 15.12 11.62
C GLY A 61 -26.99 13.71 11.53
N LEU A 62 -27.60 12.79 10.77
CA LEU A 62 -27.08 11.46 10.50
C LEU A 62 -25.79 11.51 9.67
N ASP A 63 -25.68 12.44 8.71
CA ASP A 63 -24.48 12.62 7.92
C ASP A 63 -23.30 13.10 8.80
N HIS A 64 -23.56 13.97 9.75
CA HIS A 64 -22.57 14.38 10.73
C HIS A 64 -22.12 13.20 11.61
N ALA A 65 -23.04 12.42 12.14
CA ALA A 65 -22.73 11.26 12.95
C ALA A 65 -21.93 10.22 12.15
N ALA A 66 -22.34 9.92 10.93
CA ALA A 66 -21.65 8.97 10.04
C ALA A 66 -20.20 9.43 9.75
N ARG A 67 -19.99 10.72 9.49
CA ARG A 67 -18.65 11.30 9.27
C ARG A 67 -17.77 11.18 10.51
N TRP A 68 -18.29 11.51 11.69
CA TRP A 68 -17.57 11.37 12.95
C TRP A 68 -17.21 9.91 13.25
N VAL A 69 -18.15 8.97 13.06
CA VAL A 69 -17.89 7.54 13.23
C VAL A 69 -16.79 7.09 12.24
N THR A 70 -16.90 7.47 10.98
CA THR A 70 -15.88 7.10 9.98
C THR A 70 -14.52 7.70 10.32
N PHE A 71 -14.46 8.95 10.74
CA PHE A 71 -13.21 9.60 11.15
C PHE A 71 -12.58 8.89 12.36
N LEU A 72 -13.35 8.67 13.44
CA LEU A 72 -12.82 8.14 14.68
C LEU A 72 -12.47 6.64 14.60
N LEU A 73 -13.27 5.85 13.90
CA LEU A 73 -13.09 4.40 13.87
C LEU A 73 -12.25 3.92 12.69
N PHE A 74 -12.34 4.60 11.55
CA PHE A 74 -11.74 4.09 10.31
C PHE A 74 -10.54 4.91 9.87
N GLN A 75 -10.63 6.22 9.78
CA GLN A 75 -9.59 7.02 9.12
C GLN A 75 -8.23 6.89 9.78
N GLN A 76 -8.10 7.17 11.04
CA GLN A 76 -6.82 7.14 11.74
C GLN A 76 -6.28 5.71 11.93
N LYS A 77 -7.14 4.78 12.28
CA LYS A 77 -6.72 3.43 12.69
C LYS A 77 -6.29 2.58 11.50
N PHE A 78 -7.08 2.59 10.43
CA PHE A 78 -6.80 1.73 9.27
C PHE A 78 -5.68 2.26 8.40
N TYR A 79 -5.48 3.57 8.29
CA TYR A 79 -4.29 4.12 7.64
C TYR A 79 -3.02 3.76 8.39
N THR A 80 -3.00 3.90 9.71
CA THR A 80 -1.85 3.52 10.54
C THR A 80 -1.58 2.02 10.45
N LEU A 81 -2.62 1.20 10.54
CA LEU A 81 -2.51 -0.26 10.40
C LEU A 81 -1.94 -0.64 9.03
N PHE A 82 -2.45 -0.02 7.97
CA PHE A 82 -1.97 -0.28 6.61
C PHE A 82 -0.49 0.11 6.44
N ALA A 83 -0.10 1.30 6.92
CA ALA A 83 1.29 1.75 6.90
C ALA A 83 2.21 0.80 7.67
N PHE A 84 1.80 0.37 8.85
CA PHE A 84 2.53 -0.61 9.66
C PHE A 84 2.71 -1.94 8.91
N LEU A 85 1.62 -2.49 8.36
CA LEU A 85 1.67 -3.74 7.59
C LEU A 85 2.50 -3.62 6.32
N PHE A 86 2.53 -2.46 5.70
CA PHE A 86 3.40 -2.18 4.56
C PHE A 86 4.88 -2.25 4.97
N GLY A 87 5.26 -1.54 6.04
CA GLY A 87 6.62 -1.57 6.57
C GLY A 87 7.05 -2.96 7.03
N LEU A 88 6.18 -3.68 7.75
CA LEU A 88 6.42 -5.06 8.17
C LEU A 88 6.62 -5.98 6.96
N GLY A 89 5.83 -5.80 5.91
CA GLY A 89 5.99 -6.56 4.67
C GLY A 89 7.32 -6.30 3.97
N LEU A 90 7.83 -5.06 4.00
CA LEU A 90 9.15 -4.72 3.47
C LEU A 90 10.26 -5.36 4.31
N ALA A 91 10.16 -5.33 5.64
CA ALA A 91 11.13 -5.95 6.54
C ALA A 91 11.25 -7.45 6.31
N ILE A 92 10.12 -8.17 6.34
CA ILE A 92 10.10 -9.63 6.09
C ILE A 92 10.68 -9.98 4.71
N GLN A 93 10.39 -9.18 3.70
CA GLN A 93 10.94 -9.42 2.35
C GLN A 93 12.44 -9.13 2.30
N GLY A 94 12.92 -8.13 3.03
CA GLY A 94 14.34 -7.82 3.17
C GLY A 94 15.11 -8.98 3.80
N GLU A 95 14.66 -9.48 4.95
CA GLU A 95 15.26 -10.62 5.65
C GLU A 95 15.31 -11.87 4.75
N ARG A 96 14.24 -12.14 4.03
CA ARG A 96 14.18 -13.27 3.09
C ARG A 96 15.11 -13.09 1.88
N ALA A 97 15.31 -11.87 1.42
CA ALA A 97 16.26 -11.56 0.34
C ALA A 97 17.68 -11.78 0.80
N GLU A 98 18.05 -11.28 1.99
CA GLU A 98 19.36 -11.49 2.60
C GLU A 98 19.66 -12.99 2.81
N ALA A 99 18.70 -13.75 3.34
CA ALA A 99 18.83 -15.19 3.54
C ALA A 99 19.08 -15.96 2.24
N ARG A 100 18.72 -15.39 1.09
CA ARG A 100 18.98 -15.96 -0.25
C ARG A 100 20.19 -15.33 -0.95
N GLY A 101 20.97 -14.50 -0.27
CA GLY A 101 22.14 -13.81 -0.83
C GLY A 101 21.79 -12.67 -1.80
N HIS A 102 20.58 -12.15 -1.75
CA HIS A 102 20.16 -10.99 -2.55
C HIS A 102 20.27 -9.69 -1.76
N ASP A 103 20.56 -8.58 -2.46
CA ASP A 103 20.59 -7.25 -1.87
C ASP A 103 19.16 -6.74 -1.60
N PRO A 104 18.75 -6.58 -0.33
CA PRO A 104 17.42 -6.07 0.02
C PRO A 104 17.21 -4.64 -0.45
N GLY A 105 18.27 -3.81 -0.52
CA GLY A 105 18.17 -2.44 -1.01
C GLY A 105 17.75 -2.35 -2.47
N ARG A 106 18.23 -3.28 -3.31
CA ARG A 106 17.79 -3.37 -4.71
C ARG A 106 16.32 -3.76 -4.82
N LEU A 107 15.87 -4.71 -3.99
CA LEU A 107 14.49 -5.15 -3.94
C LEU A 107 13.56 -4.02 -3.53
N TRP A 108 13.90 -3.30 -2.48
CA TRP A 108 13.12 -2.16 -1.98
C TRP A 108 13.03 -1.03 -3.00
N ARG A 109 14.16 -0.61 -3.56
CA ARG A 109 14.18 0.44 -4.61
C ARG A 109 13.26 0.08 -5.78
N ARG A 110 13.39 -1.14 -6.32
CA ARG A 110 12.55 -1.59 -7.43
C ARG A 110 11.07 -1.54 -7.08
N ARG A 111 10.71 -2.01 -5.88
CA ARG A 111 9.33 -2.04 -5.41
C ARG A 111 8.77 -0.63 -5.18
N LEU A 112 9.51 0.22 -4.50
CA LEU A 112 9.10 1.60 -4.22
C LEU A 112 9.01 2.42 -5.50
N THR A 113 9.94 2.27 -6.45
CA THR A 113 9.88 2.93 -7.76
C THR A 113 8.64 2.48 -8.56
N ALA A 114 8.33 1.18 -8.56
CA ALA A 114 7.12 0.68 -9.21
C ALA A 114 5.85 1.25 -8.54
N LEU A 115 5.82 1.30 -7.21
CA LEU A 115 4.72 1.87 -6.44
C LEU A 115 4.56 3.37 -6.71
N ALA A 116 5.69 4.12 -6.75
CA ALA A 116 5.69 5.53 -7.12
C ALA A 116 5.13 5.77 -8.54
N GLY A 117 5.52 4.93 -9.50
CA GLY A 117 5.01 5.01 -10.86
C GLY A 117 3.50 4.77 -10.95
N ILE A 118 3.01 3.72 -10.29
CA ILE A 118 1.58 3.40 -10.23
C ILE A 118 0.83 4.52 -9.50
N GLY A 119 1.35 4.97 -8.35
CA GLY A 119 0.77 6.05 -7.56
C GLY A 119 0.71 7.37 -8.35
N ALA A 120 1.76 7.70 -9.09
CA ALA A 120 1.75 8.90 -9.93
C ALA A 120 0.68 8.82 -11.03
N VAL A 121 0.59 7.68 -11.74
CA VAL A 121 -0.47 7.49 -12.75
C VAL A 121 -1.84 7.59 -12.12
N HIS A 122 -2.04 7.00 -10.94
CA HIS A 122 -3.31 7.06 -10.24
C HIS A 122 -3.62 8.48 -9.73
N ALA A 123 -2.65 9.17 -9.10
CA ALA A 123 -2.83 10.51 -8.56
C ALA A 123 -3.14 11.55 -9.62
N PHE A 124 -2.46 11.50 -10.77
CA PHE A 124 -2.62 12.49 -11.84
C PHE A 124 -3.69 12.09 -12.87
N GLY A 125 -3.95 10.79 -13.05
CA GLY A 125 -4.85 10.27 -14.08
C GLY A 125 -6.23 9.89 -13.57
N VAL A 126 -6.37 9.52 -12.31
CA VAL A 126 -7.63 8.99 -11.76
C VAL A 126 -8.14 9.86 -10.62
N TRP A 127 -7.32 10.04 -9.58
CA TRP A 127 -7.75 10.78 -8.39
C TRP A 127 -6.55 11.26 -7.57
N TRP A 128 -6.49 12.55 -7.30
CA TRP A 128 -5.40 13.21 -6.60
C TRP A 128 -5.23 12.81 -5.11
N GLY A 129 -6.26 12.22 -4.47
CA GLY A 129 -6.20 11.71 -3.09
C GLY A 129 -5.49 10.37 -2.96
N ASP A 130 -4.51 10.09 -3.83
CA ASP A 130 -3.76 8.83 -3.84
C ASP A 130 -2.85 8.69 -2.62
N ILE A 131 -2.94 7.52 -1.98
CA ILE A 131 -2.10 7.13 -0.85
C ILE A 131 -0.84 6.37 -1.30
N LEU A 132 -0.83 5.78 -2.49
CA LEU A 132 0.29 4.97 -2.99
C LEU A 132 1.56 5.80 -3.15
N LEU A 133 1.42 7.03 -3.63
CA LEU A 133 2.54 7.96 -3.79
C LEU A 133 3.13 8.36 -2.44
N THR A 134 2.32 8.39 -1.38
CA THR A 134 2.78 8.70 -0.02
C THR A 134 3.67 7.60 0.57
N TYR A 135 3.50 6.34 0.12
CA TYR A 135 4.28 5.18 0.59
C TYR A 135 5.47 4.82 -0.33
N ALA A 136 5.66 5.52 -1.43
CA ALA A 136 6.76 5.31 -2.35
C ALA A 136 8.01 6.08 -1.98
#